data_676f1ed5c2077e3e2fa46a9b5121a61a
#
_entry.id   676f1ed5c2077e3e2fa46a9b5121a61a
#
_cell.length_a   1.000
_cell.length_b   1.000
_cell.length_c   1.000
_cell.angle_alpha   90.00
_cell.angle_beta   90.00
_cell.angle_gamma   90.00
#
_symmetry.space_group_name_H-M   'P 1'
#
loop_
_entity.id
_entity.type
_entity.pdbx_description
1 polymer ?
#
loop_
_entity_poly.entity_id
_entity_poly.type
_entity_poly.pdbx_seq_one_letter_code
_entity_poly.pdbx_strand_id
1 'polypeptide(L)'
;MVKLCKVLILSIFFSGFVKSSEYEITILATNIANFGGIGEWSFSALLESNDESILFDTGFDENTVLHNANLLKKDLSKVEKVILSHFHGDHTGGLIKLRKTFMNKNPNAFSVVYVAKGFFEQRFDRDGNLRGFIGGFDEVTDFLNETKKIGITFKVINKPLEIARNLVLSGPVERIFEDVVVSPGFYVKNNGKLVDDLLKDDQSLGIRTKRGWYMMSGCGHAGMMNTAHKFQTIEDRDIFGAIGGFHLFRSSDKVISETANSLKDFGLKQLVGGHCTGIHAARTIADIASITRDNLSHGAIGTVITKDFRILRSSVE
;
A
#
# COMPACT_ATOMS: atom_id res chain seq x y z
N MET A 1 -19.58 33.57 61.52
CA MET A 1 -18.97 32.27 61.18
C MET A 1 -19.50 31.84 59.83
N VAL A 2 -18.69 32.02 58.76
CA VAL A 2 -19.05 31.63 57.37
C VAL A 2 -18.38 30.29 57.11
N LYS A 3 -19.14 29.23 56.88
CA LYS A 3 -18.65 27.89 56.52
C LYS A 3 -18.29 27.90 55.03
N LEU A 4 -17.02 27.77 54.74
CA LEU A 4 -16.47 27.59 53.41
C LEU A 4 -16.72 26.10 52.96
N CYS A 5 -17.61 25.88 52.00
CA CYS A 5 -17.81 24.56 51.41
C CYS A 5 -16.71 24.38 50.31
N LYS A 6 -15.76 23.48 50.58
CA LYS A 6 -14.79 23.06 49.54
C LYS A 6 -15.45 22.09 48.57
N VAL A 7 -15.72 22.55 47.37
CA VAL A 7 -16.11 21.68 46.27
C VAL A 7 -14.87 20.98 45.69
N LEU A 8 -14.79 19.67 45.91
CA LEU A 8 -13.75 18.82 45.36
C LEU A 8 -14.14 18.49 43.89
N ILE A 9 -13.50 19.16 42.92
CA ILE A 9 -13.65 18.82 41.50
C ILE A 9 -12.81 17.57 41.23
N LEU A 10 -13.46 16.42 41.11
CA LEU A 10 -12.86 15.16 40.72
C LEU A 10 -12.69 15.19 39.19
N SER A 11 -11.47 15.53 38.73
CA SER A 11 -11.12 15.44 37.30
C SER A 11 -11.00 13.97 36.92
N ILE A 12 -12.06 13.43 36.30
CA ILE A 12 -12.00 12.10 35.69
C ILE A 12 -11.19 12.23 34.41
N PHE A 13 -9.91 11.89 34.48
CA PHE A 13 -9.10 11.64 33.29
C PHE A 13 -9.62 10.38 32.62
N PHE A 14 -10.44 10.53 31.60
CA PHE A 14 -10.67 9.48 30.63
C PHE A 14 -9.36 9.25 29.87
N SER A 15 -8.50 8.36 30.40
CA SER A 15 -7.44 7.76 29.62
C SER A 15 -8.11 6.86 28.58
N GLY A 16 -8.43 7.46 27.42
CA GLY A 16 -8.88 6.68 26.27
C GLY A 16 -7.78 5.66 25.94
N PHE A 17 -8.03 4.41 26.25
CA PHE A 17 -7.23 3.29 25.76
C PHE A 17 -7.27 3.36 24.23
N VAL A 18 -6.24 3.92 23.62
CA VAL A 18 -6.02 3.77 22.18
C VAL A 18 -5.74 2.28 22.00
N LYS A 19 -6.74 1.54 21.52
CA LYS A 19 -6.55 0.13 21.15
C LYS A 19 -5.40 0.04 20.15
N SER A 20 -4.63 -1.06 20.19
CA SER A 20 -3.70 -1.49 19.12
C SER A 20 -4.40 -1.40 17.77
N SER A 21 -3.66 -1.39 16.66
CA SER A 21 -4.27 -1.47 15.32
C SER A 21 -5.39 -2.49 15.34
N GLU A 22 -6.51 -2.15 14.71
CA GLU A 22 -7.64 -3.09 14.63
C GLU A 22 -7.44 -4.09 13.49
N TYR A 23 -6.43 -3.87 12.62
CA TYR A 23 -6.21 -4.62 11.39
C TYR A 23 -5.09 -5.65 11.52
N GLU A 24 -5.37 -6.85 11.04
CA GLU A 24 -4.40 -7.85 10.63
C GLU A 24 -4.14 -7.69 9.13
N ILE A 25 -2.88 -7.82 8.70
CA ILE A 25 -2.49 -7.68 7.29
C ILE A 25 -1.95 -9.01 6.81
N THR A 26 -2.50 -9.57 5.73
CA THR A 26 -2.02 -10.81 5.10
C THR A 26 -1.57 -10.52 3.67
N ILE A 27 -0.34 -10.89 3.32
CA ILE A 27 0.18 -10.77 1.94
C ILE A 27 -0.44 -11.86 1.07
N LEU A 28 -1.11 -11.45 -0.02
CA LEU A 28 -1.78 -12.34 -0.97
C LEU A 28 -1.07 -12.45 -2.31
N ALA A 29 -0.31 -11.43 -2.74
CA ALA A 29 0.50 -11.50 -3.96
C ALA A 29 1.84 -10.81 -3.74
N THR A 30 2.91 -11.46 -4.17
CA THR A 30 4.30 -11.00 -4.13
C THR A 30 5.20 -11.99 -4.89
N ASN A 31 6.48 -11.67 -5.06
CA ASN A 31 7.46 -12.49 -5.80
C ASN A 31 7.76 -13.84 -5.14
N ILE A 32 7.57 -13.97 -3.83
CA ILE A 32 7.95 -15.17 -3.07
C ILE A 32 6.69 -15.99 -2.77
N ALA A 33 6.59 -17.15 -3.43
CA ALA A 33 5.50 -18.10 -3.18
C ALA A 33 5.68 -18.81 -1.85
N ASN A 34 4.57 -19.21 -1.25
CA ASN A 34 4.52 -20.23 -0.22
C ASN A 34 4.14 -21.58 -0.85
N PHE A 35 4.22 -22.67 -0.08
CA PHE A 35 3.82 -24.01 -0.55
C PHE A 35 2.38 -23.99 -1.08
N GLY A 36 2.22 -24.35 -2.36
CA GLY A 36 0.93 -24.32 -3.07
C GLY A 36 0.47 -22.94 -3.53
N GLY A 37 1.17 -21.84 -3.18
CA GLY A 37 0.86 -20.48 -3.63
C GLY A 37 1.48 -20.16 -4.98
N ILE A 38 0.98 -19.09 -5.59
CA ILE A 38 1.48 -18.53 -6.86
C ILE A 38 2.24 -17.25 -6.55
N GLY A 39 3.56 -17.26 -6.77
CA GLY A 39 4.41 -16.05 -6.74
C GLY A 39 4.41 -15.37 -8.10
N GLU A 40 4.37 -14.04 -8.10
CA GLU A 40 4.43 -13.24 -9.32
C GLU A 40 5.06 -11.88 -9.05
N TRP A 41 5.49 -11.19 -10.10
CA TRP A 41 5.96 -9.82 -9.98
C TRP A 41 4.78 -8.88 -9.74
N SER A 42 4.34 -8.78 -8.49
CA SER A 42 3.19 -7.98 -8.10
C SER A 42 3.14 -7.71 -6.60
N PHE A 43 2.13 -6.95 -6.17
CA PHE A 43 1.80 -6.83 -4.76
C PHE A 43 0.29 -6.89 -4.54
N SER A 44 -0.13 -7.55 -3.45
CA SER A 44 -1.47 -7.42 -2.87
C SER A 44 -1.46 -7.82 -1.42
N ALA A 45 -2.19 -7.08 -0.59
CA ALA A 45 -2.34 -7.35 0.84
C ALA A 45 -3.78 -7.15 1.30
N LEU A 46 -4.29 -8.11 2.09
CA LEU A 46 -5.60 -8.04 2.71
C LEU A 46 -5.47 -7.49 4.13
N LEU A 47 -6.21 -6.41 4.41
CA LEU A 47 -6.36 -5.84 5.75
C LEU A 47 -7.71 -6.28 6.31
N GLU A 48 -7.71 -6.95 7.44
CA GLU A 48 -8.91 -7.47 8.10
C GLU A 48 -9.05 -6.92 9.52
N SER A 49 -10.21 -6.35 9.82
CA SER A 49 -10.65 -6.01 11.17
C SER A 49 -11.89 -6.82 11.57
N ASN A 50 -12.46 -6.53 12.72
CA ASN A 50 -13.74 -7.15 13.10
C ASN A 50 -14.92 -6.61 12.26
N ASP A 51 -14.77 -5.38 11.73
CA ASP A 51 -15.89 -4.65 11.12
C ASP A 51 -15.79 -4.60 9.59
N GLU A 52 -14.57 -4.70 9.03
CA GLU A 52 -14.38 -4.58 7.59
C GLU A 52 -13.12 -5.32 7.08
N SER A 53 -13.14 -5.60 5.78
CA SER A 53 -11.99 -6.11 5.03
C SER A 53 -11.70 -5.17 3.85
N ILE A 54 -10.44 -4.81 3.68
CA ILE A 54 -9.96 -3.90 2.62
C ILE A 54 -8.83 -4.60 1.86
N LEU A 55 -8.85 -4.56 0.55
CA LEU A 55 -7.74 -5.05 -0.26
C LEU A 55 -6.87 -3.87 -0.73
N PHE A 56 -5.57 -3.98 -0.51
CA PHE A 56 -4.55 -3.08 -1.05
C PHE A 56 -3.89 -3.77 -2.23
N ASP A 57 -4.00 -3.21 -3.43
CA ASP A 57 -3.62 -3.75 -4.73
C ASP A 57 -4.24 -5.13 -5.05
N THR A 58 -4.21 -5.53 -6.32
CA THR A 58 -4.94 -6.73 -6.79
C THR A 58 -4.07 -7.74 -7.54
N GLY A 59 -2.74 -7.58 -7.49
CA GLY A 59 -1.82 -8.47 -8.20
C GLY A 59 -1.76 -8.20 -9.71
N PHE A 60 -1.04 -9.07 -10.43
CA PHE A 60 -0.83 -8.98 -11.88
C PHE A 60 -1.74 -9.94 -12.65
N ASP A 61 -1.61 -11.25 -12.42
CA ASP A 61 -2.53 -12.22 -13.04
C ASP A 61 -3.89 -12.17 -12.35
N GLU A 62 -4.95 -12.24 -13.14
CA GLU A 62 -6.32 -12.10 -12.66
C GLU A 62 -6.73 -13.15 -11.60
N ASN A 63 -6.04 -14.28 -11.53
CA ASN A 63 -6.37 -15.40 -10.64
C ASN A 63 -5.45 -15.50 -9.42
N THR A 64 -4.26 -14.88 -9.42
CA THR A 64 -3.25 -15.07 -8.36
C THR A 64 -3.78 -14.74 -6.96
N VAL A 65 -4.37 -13.54 -6.79
CA VAL A 65 -4.92 -13.12 -5.49
C VAL A 65 -6.05 -14.06 -5.04
N LEU A 66 -6.92 -14.47 -5.96
CA LEU A 66 -8.02 -15.39 -5.67
C LEU A 66 -7.50 -16.77 -5.26
N HIS A 67 -6.51 -17.32 -6.00
CA HIS A 67 -5.88 -18.60 -5.68
C HIS A 67 -5.24 -18.58 -4.30
N ASN A 68 -4.41 -17.57 -4.03
CA ASN A 68 -3.67 -17.46 -2.79
C ASN A 68 -4.59 -17.20 -1.58
N ALA A 69 -5.64 -16.39 -1.75
CA ALA A 69 -6.64 -16.20 -0.71
C ALA A 69 -7.37 -17.50 -0.36
N ASN A 70 -7.75 -18.30 -1.36
CA ASN A 70 -8.37 -19.60 -1.14
C ASN A 70 -7.42 -20.56 -0.41
N LEU A 71 -6.14 -20.63 -0.82
CA LEU A 71 -5.11 -21.41 -0.15
C LEU A 71 -4.96 -21.04 1.32
N LEU A 72 -4.97 -19.74 1.62
CA LEU A 72 -4.84 -19.18 2.97
C LEU A 72 -6.17 -19.14 3.74
N LYS A 73 -7.27 -19.63 3.15
CA LYS A 73 -8.64 -19.62 3.72
C LYS A 73 -9.13 -18.22 4.09
N LYS A 74 -8.77 -17.22 3.29
CA LYS A 74 -9.25 -15.83 3.44
C LYS A 74 -10.53 -15.61 2.63
N ASP A 75 -11.56 -15.04 3.26
CA ASP A 75 -12.87 -14.78 2.61
C ASP A 75 -12.90 -13.40 1.96
N LEU A 76 -12.53 -13.34 0.70
CA LEU A 76 -12.53 -12.10 -0.08
C LEU A 76 -13.94 -11.56 -0.41
N SER A 77 -15.01 -12.33 -0.21
CA SER A 77 -16.38 -11.85 -0.47
C SER A 77 -16.82 -10.69 0.43
N LYS A 78 -16.09 -10.44 1.51
CA LYS A 78 -16.32 -9.34 2.46
C LYS A 78 -15.59 -8.05 2.11
N VAL A 79 -14.69 -8.09 1.12
CA VAL A 79 -13.94 -6.92 0.69
C VAL A 79 -14.84 -6.00 -0.11
N GLU A 80 -15.24 -4.87 0.42
CA GLU A 80 -16.03 -3.86 -0.31
C GLU A 80 -15.16 -2.73 -0.87
N LYS A 81 -14.06 -2.43 -0.19
CA LYS A 81 -13.11 -1.35 -0.52
C LYS A 81 -11.81 -1.91 -1.06
N VAL A 82 -11.34 -1.36 -2.16
CA VAL A 82 -10.02 -1.63 -2.75
C VAL A 82 -9.22 -0.34 -2.78
N ILE A 83 -7.94 -0.41 -2.49
CA ILE A 83 -6.99 0.68 -2.68
C ILE A 83 -6.06 0.23 -3.81
N LEU A 84 -5.94 1.02 -4.87
CA LEU A 84 -4.90 0.82 -5.88
C LEU A 84 -3.80 1.85 -5.67
N SER A 85 -2.59 1.37 -5.46
CA SER A 85 -1.44 2.22 -5.15
C SER A 85 -1.06 3.13 -6.32
N HIS A 86 -1.08 2.58 -7.54
CA HIS A 86 -0.83 3.28 -8.79
C HIS A 86 -1.36 2.46 -9.99
N PHE A 87 -1.24 2.98 -11.22
CA PHE A 87 -1.90 2.42 -12.40
C PHE A 87 -1.28 1.14 -12.98
N HIS A 88 -0.09 0.73 -12.60
CA HIS A 88 0.59 -0.41 -13.20
C HIS A 88 -0.21 -1.72 -13.08
N GLY A 89 -0.09 -2.57 -14.12
CA GLY A 89 -0.86 -3.81 -14.24
C GLY A 89 -0.57 -4.82 -13.13
N ASP A 90 0.66 -4.85 -12.62
CA ASP A 90 1.08 -5.71 -11.52
C ASP A 90 0.48 -5.32 -10.15
N HIS A 91 -0.36 -4.27 -10.12
CA HIS A 91 -1.15 -3.84 -8.98
C HIS A 91 -2.66 -3.82 -9.28
N THR A 92 -3.05 -3.81 -10.55
CA THR A 92 -4.43 -3.60 -10.98
C THR A 92 -5.06 -4.81 -11.70
N GLY A 93 -4.26 -5.84 -12.04
CA GLY A 93 -4.66 -6.93 -12.94
C GLY A 93 -5.81 -7.78 -12.42
N GLY A 94 -5.89 -8.04 -11.12
CA GLY A 94 -6.94 -8.88 -10.54
C GLY A 94 -8.29 -8.21 -10.32
N LEU A 95 -8.39 -6.87 -10.37
CA LEU A 95 -9.58 -6.11 -9.93
C LEU A 95 -10.89 -6.59 -10.57
N ILE A 96 -10.93 -6.67 -11.89
CA ILE A 96 -12.16 -7.04 -12.64
C ILE A 96 -12.58 -8.46 -12.33
N LYS A 97 -11.63 -9.39 -12.29
CA LYS A 97 -11.89 -10.79 -11.95
C LYS A 97 -12.44 -10.95 -10.54
N LEU A 98 -11.83 -10.31 -9.57
CA LEU A 98 -12.28 -10.32 -8.18
C LEU A 98 -13.70 -9.77 -8.07
N ARG A 99 -13.99 -8.63 -8.67
CA ARG A 99 -15.35 -8.07 -8.72
C ARG A 99 -16.35 -9.04 -9.33
N LYS A 100 -16.08 -9.56 -10.53
CA LYS A 100 -16.97 -10.52 -11.21
C LYS A 100 -17.19 -11.80 -10.41
N THR A 101 -16.18 -12.27 -9.68
CA THR A 101 -16.27 -13.49 -8.86
C THR A 101 -17.23 -13.32 -7.68
N PHE A 102 -17.21 -12.14 -7.02
CA PHE A 102 -17.90 -11.97 -5.74
C PHE A 102 -19.18 -11.13 -5.80
N MET A 103 -19.42 -10.35 -6.88
CA MET A 103 -20.56 -9.42 -6.96
C MET A 103 -21.93 -10.09 -6.82
N ASN A 104 -22.07 -11.36 -7.22
CA ASN A 104 -23.33 -12.11 -7.07
C ASN A 104 -23.54 -12.59 -5.61
N LYS A 105 -22.48 -12.84 -4.85
CA LYS A 105 -22.55 -13.24 -3.44
C LYS A 105 -22.72 -12.03 -2.53
N ASN A 106 -21.98 -10.94 -2.81
CA ASN A 106 -22.08 -9.65 -2.14
C ASN A 106 -22.07 -8.53 -3.21
N PRO A 107 -23.21 -7.85 -3.45
CA PRO A 107 -23.27 -6.78 -4.46
C PRO A 107 -22.29 -5.62 -4.20
N ASN A 108 -21.83 -5.44 -2.96
CA ASN A 108 -20.85 -4.41 -2.60
C ASN A 108 -19.40 -4.91 -2.72
N ALA A 109 -19.14 -6.21 -2.88
CA ALA A 109 -17.78 -6.74 -2.95
C ALA A 109 -16.98 -6.05 -4.08
N PHE A 110 -15.81 -5.49 -3.77
CA PHE A 110 -14.92 -4.79 -4.71
C PHE A 110 -15.60 -3.66 -5.50
N SER A 111 -16.61 -3.00 -4.93
CA SER A 111 -17.40 -1.98 -5.62
C SER A 111 -16.85 -0.57 -5.46
N VAL A 112 -16.07 -0.29 -4.42
CA VAL A 112 -15.47 1.02 -4.17
C VAL A 112 -13.96 0.93 -4.28
N VAL A 113 -13.38 1.66 -5.23
CA VAL A 113 -11.93 1.64 -5.51
C VAL A 113 -11.33 3.02 -5.31
N TYR A 114 -10.37 3.13 -4.40
CA TYR A 114 -9.64 4.36 -4.13
C TYR A 114 -8.38 4.42 -5.00
N VAL A 115 -8.23 5.51 -5.75
CA VAL A 115 -7.08 5.79 -6.62
C VAL A 115 -6.61 7.22 -6.41
N ALA A 116 -5.34 7.51 -6.60
CA ALA A 116 -4.87 8.89 -6.51
C ALA A 116 -5.09 9.66 -7.83
N LYS A 117 -5.06 10.99 -7.73
CA LYS A 117 -5.11 11.89 -8.88
C LYS A 117 -3.95 11.55 -9.84
N GLY A 118 -4.26 11.42 -11.13
CA GLY A 118 -3.32 11.01 -12.18
C GLY A 118 -3.46 9.55 -12.61
N PHE A 119 -4.16 8.71 -11.83
CA PHE A 119 -4.34 7.29 -12.12
C PHE A 119 -4.90 7.02 -13.53
N PHE A 120 -5.85 7.81 -13.99
CA PHE A 120 -6.47 7.68 -15.30
C PHE A 120 -5.82 8.52 -16.40
N GLU A 121 -4.60 9.03 -16.20
CA GLU A 121 -3.86 9.64 -17.30
C GLU A 121 -3.51 8.58 -18.33
N GLN A 122 -3.73 8.87 -19.63
CA GLN A 122 -3.35 7.97 -20.70
C GLN A 122 -1.83 7.95 -20.86
N ARG A 123 -1.24 6.76 -20.92
CA ARG A 123 0.19 6.57 -21.08
C ARG A 123 0.53 6.19 -22.52
N PHE A 124 1.75 6.53 -22.90
CA PHE A 124 2.29 6.34 -24.23
C PHE A 124 3.68 5.71 -24.15
N ASP A 125 4.08 5.04 -25.23
CA ASP A 125 5.48 4.67 -25.44
C ASP A 125 6.29 5.87 -25.98
N ARG A 126 7.57 5.65 -26.26
CA ARG A 126 8.48 6.68 -26.78
C ARG A 126 8.08 7.21 -28.15
N ASP A 127 7.38 6.38 -28.94
CA ASP A 127 6.95 6.70 -30.30
C ASP A 127 5.56 7.36 -30.32
N GLY A 128 4.92 7.49 -29.16
CA GLY A 128 3.61 8.12 -29.00
C GLY A 128 2.43 7.17 -29.21
N ASN A 129 2.68 5.84 -29.33
CA ASN A 129 1.62 4.86 -29.33
C ASN A 129 1.05 4.70 -27.93
N LEU A 130 -0.21 4.26 -27.86
CA LEU A 130 -0.85 3.92 -26.60
C LEU A 130 -0.05 2.84 -25.89
N ARG A 131 0.21 3.07 -24.60
CA ARG A 131 0.82 2.09 -23.73
C ARG A 131 -0.04 1.94 -22.50
N GLY A 132 -0.82 0.88 -22.47
CA GLY A 132 -1.65 0.54 -21.33
C GLY A 132 -0.93 -0.33 -20.33
N PHE A 133 -1.39 -0.23 -19.09
CA PHE A 133 -1.02 -1.15 -18.03
C PHE A 133 -2.14 -1.28 -16.99
N ILE A 134 -3.18 -0.46 -17.13
CA ILE A 134 -4.34 -0.48 -16.23
C ILE A 134 -5.13 -1.77 -16.44
N GLY A 135 -5.09 -2.67 -15.46
CA GLY A 135 -5.90 -3.88 -15.46
C GLY A 135 -5.78 -4.72 -16.74
N GLY A 136 -4.67 -4.61 -17.49
CA GLY A 136 -4.46 -5.29 -18.76
C GLY A 136 -5.08 -4.59 -19.99
N PHE A 137 -5.53 -3.34 -19.85
CA PHE A 137 -6.11 -2.55 -20.95
C PHE A 137 -5.10 -1.54 -21.50
N ASP A 138 -5.07 -1.38 -22.82
CA ASP A 138 -4.23 -0.35 -23.47
C ASP A 138 -4.86 1.04 -23.37
N GLU A 139 -6.18 1.12 -23.41
CA GLU A 139 -6.92 2.38 -23.30
C GLU A 139 -7.62 2.51 -21.94
N VAL A 140 -7.44 3.65 -21.30
CA VAL A 140 -8.11 4.01 -20.04
C VAL A 140 -9.62 4.00 -20.20
N THR A 141 -10.13 4.42 -21.35
CA THR A 141 -11.57 4.43 -21.67
C THR A 141 -12.18 3.03 -21.64
N ASP A 142 -11.49 2.02 -22.16
CA ASP A 142 -11.95 0.64 -22.16
C ASP A 142 -11.99 0.05 -20.76
N PHE A 143 -10.96 0.31 -19.96
CA PHE A 143 -10.96 -0.05 -18.56
C PHE A 143 -12.13 0.59 -17.78
N LEU A 144 -12.37 1.90 -17.96
CA LEU A 144 -13.48 2.60 -17.32
C LEU A 144 -14.85 2.07 -17.77
N ASN A 145 -15.01 1.76 -19.06
CA ASN A 145 -16.24 1.19 -19.59
C ASN A 145 -16.50 -0.20 -18.98
N GLU A 146 -15.49 -1.06 -18.92
CA GLU A 146 -15.65 -2.40 -18.35
C GLU A 146 -15.95 -2.35 -16.84
N THR A 147 -15.22 -1.55 -16.08
CA THR A 147 -15.45 -1.41 -14.65
C THR A 147 -16.81 -0.81 -14.32
N LYS A 148 -17.31 0.13 -15.14
CA LYS A 148 -18.67 0.70 -15.01
C LYS A 148 -19.76 -0.36 -15.23
N LYS A 149 -19.61 -1.25 -16.24
CA LYS A 149 -20.58 -2.33 -16.52
C LYS A 149 -20.77 -3.26 -15.31
N ILE A 150 -19.73 -3.50 -14.55
CA ILE A 150 -19.76 -4.37 -13.37
C ILE A 150 -19.97 -3.59 -12.04
N GLY A 151 -20.30 -2.30 -12.12
CA GLY A 151 -20.70 -1.49 -10.97
C GLY A 151 -19.54 -1.12 -10.03
N ILE A 152 -18.32 -0.93 -10.54
CA ILE A 152 -17.22 -0.34 -9.78
C ILE A 152 -17.33 1.19 -9.77
N THR A 153 -17.13 1.79 -8.59
CA THR A 153 -17.08 3.23 -8.40
C THR A 153 -15.69 3.64 -7.93
N PHE A 154 -15.03 4.50 -8.70
CA PHE A 154 -13.72 5.04 -8.33
C PHE A 154 -13.86 6.31 -7.46
N LYS A 155 -13.07 6.36 -6.39
CA LYS A 155 -12.87 7.54 -5.53
C LYS A 155 -11.47 8.09 -5.80
N VAL A 156 -11.40 9.19 -6.53
CA VAL A 156 -10.14 9.85 -6.87
C VAL A 156 -9.69 10.73 -5.71
N ILE A 157 -8.52 10.43 -5.15
CA ILE A 157 -7.95 11.09 -3.97
C ILE A 157 -6.88 12.09 -4.42
N ASN A 158 -6.98 13.33 -3.98
CA ASN A 158 -6.02 14.40 -4.31
C ASN A 158 -5.31 15.01 -3.09
N LYS A 159 -5.67 14.58 -1.90
CA LYS A 159 -5.11 14.97 -0.60
C LYS A 159 -5.28 13.85 0.40
N PRO A 160 -4.58 13.84 1.54
CA PRO A 160 -4.75 12.80 2.55
C PRO A 160 -6.21 12.60 2.94
N LEU A 161 -6.63 11.35 3.05
CA LEU A 161 -8.00 10.97 3.39
C LEU A 161 -8.03 9.77 4.33
N GLU A 162 -8.70 9.89 5.47
CA GLU A 162 -9.02 8.76 6.32
C GLU A 162 -10.21 7.99 5.75
N ILE A 163 -9.99 6.74 5.33
CA ILE A 163 -10.99 5.89 4.65
C ILE A 163 -11.67 4.91 5.61
N ALA A 164 -11.05 4.69 6.75
CA ALA A 164 -11.54 3.88 7.85
C ALA A 164 -10.76 4.29 9.11
N ARG A 165 -11.19 3.82 10.27
CA ARG A 165 -10.56 4.17 11.55
C ARG A 165 -9.06 3.84 11.53
N ASN A 166 -8.20 4.83 11.75
CA ASN A 166 -6.75 4.73 11.73
C ASN A 166 -6.12 4.36 10.38
N LEU A 167 -6.90 4.32 9.29
CA LEU A 167 -6.39 4.08 7.92
C LEU A 167 -6.46 5.37 7.10
N VAL A 168 -5.31 5.87 6.69
CA VAL A 168 -5.16 7.13 5.97
C VAL A 168 -4.45 6.90 4.65
N LEU A 169 -5.12 7.22 3.54
CA LEU A 169 -4.46 7.33 2.24
C LEU A 169 -3.64 8.60 2.20
N SER A 170 -2.41 8.53 1.70
CA SER A 170 -1.53 9.69 1.52
C SER A 170 -2.06 10.68 0.48
N GLY A 171 -2.88 10.20 -0.48
CA GLY A 171 -3.06 10.85 -1.77
C GLY A 171 -1.73 10.89 -2.54
N PRO A 172 -1.62 11.65 -3.62
CA PRO A 172 -0.38 11.81 -4.36
C PRO A 172 0.77 12.24 -3.45
N VAL A 173 1.91 11.57 -3.59
CA VAL A 173 3.11 11.86 -2.78
C VAL A 173 3.98 12.88 -3.50
N GLU A 174 4.29 13.99 -2.81
CA GLU A 174 5.20 15.01 -3.32
C GLU A 174 6.66 14.52 -3.32
N ARG A 175 7.42 14.89 -4.34
CA ARG A 175 8.81 14.50 -4.52
C ARG A 175 9.73 15.62 -4.06
N ILE A 176 10.18 15.53 -2.82
CA ILE A 176 11.08 16.50 -2.16
C ILE A 176 12.51 15.96 -2.14
N PHE A 177 12.63 14.64 -1.94
CA PHE A 177 13.92 13.93 -1.94
C PHE A 177 14.16 13.31 -3.33
N GLU A 178 15.44 13.10 -3.68
CA GLU A 178 15.85 12.56 -4.99
C GLU A 178 15.83 11.01 -5.06
N ASP A 179 15.08 10.35 -4.17
CA ASP A 179 14.91 8.89 -4.19
C ASP A 179 13.77 8.42 -5.11
N VAL A 180 13.34 9.29 -6.01
CA VAL A 180 12.26 9.03 -6.98
C VAL A 180 12.67 7.97 -7.98
N VAL A 181 11.80 7.00 -8.22
CA VAL A 181 12.03 5.97 -9.23
C VAL A 181 11.03 6.08 -10.36
N VAL A 182 11.51 6.57 -11.49
CA VAL A 182 10.74 6.62 -12.74
C VAL A 182 10.74 5.23 -13.40
N SER A 183 9.58 4.76 -13.84
CA SER A 183 9.49 3.54 -14.66
C SER A 183 9.86 3.87 -16.10
N PRO A 184 10.99 3.38 -16.61
CA PRO A 184 11.43 3.70 -17.97
C PRO A 184 10.41 3.25 -19.02
N GLY A 185 10.20 4.09 -20.04
CA GLY A 185 9.38 3.77 -21.20
C GLY A 185 7.89 4.06 -21.04
N PHE A 186 7.49 4.75 -19.97
CA PHE A 186 6.16 5.35 -19.86
C PHE A 186 6.25 6.86 -20.02
N TYR A 187 5.39 7.40 -20.86
CA TYR A 187 5.30 8.82 -21.17
C TYR A 187 3.87 9.31 -21.01
N VAL A 188 3.72 10.57 -20.66
CA VAL A 188 2.45 11.30 -20.64
C VAL A 188 2.53 12.52 -21.56
N LYS A 189 1.39 13.00 -22.04
CA LYS A 189 1.33 14.24 -22.84
C LYS A 189 1.18 15.43 -21.92
N ASN A 190 2.15 16.34 -21.99
CA ASN A 190 2.09 17.66 -21.33
C ASN A 190 2.15 18.74 -22.42
N ASN A 191 1.09 19.53 -22.55
CA ASN A 191 0.93 20.52 -23.61
C ASN A 191 1.23 19.95 -25.03
N GLY A 192 0.76 18.73 -25.28
CA GLY A 192 0.92 18.03 -26.57
C GLY A 192 2.30 17.39 -26.81
N LYS A 193 3.25 17.53 -25.89
CA LYS A 193 4.58 16.92 -25.94
C LYS A 193 4.64 15.70 -25.03
N LEU A 194 5.34 14.64 -25.48
CA LEU A 194 5.67 13.50 -24.65
C LEU A 194 6.74 13.92 -23.62
N VAL A 195 6.47 13.62 -22.36
CA VAL A 195 7.40 13.77 -21.22
C VAL A 195 7.38 12.49 -20.41
N ASP A 196 8.47 12.19 -19.72
CA ASP A 196 8.53 11.01 -18.82
C ASP A 196 7.36 11.03 -17.83
N ASP A 197 6.71 9.88 -17.65
CA ASP A 197 5.70 9.71 -16.61
C ASP A 197 6.38 9.62 -15.25
N LEU A 198 6.13 10.60 -14.41
CA LEU A 198 6.62 10.64 -13.03
C LEU A 198 5.74 9.83 -12.06
N LEU A 199 4.74 9.09 -12.55
CA LEU A 199 3.81 8.33 -11.73
C LEU A 199 3.21 9.18 -10.59
N LYS A 200 2.58 10.27 -10.96
CA LYS A 200 1.99 11.22 -10.00
C LYS A 200 0.82 10.63 -9.21
N ASP A 201 0.30 9.50 -9.66
CA ASP A 201 -0.75 8.72 -9.03
C ASP A 201 -0.23 7.75 -7.94
N ASP A 202 1.08 7.69 -7.69
CA ASP A 202 1.64 6.88 -6.62
C ASP A 202 1.13 7.38 -5.26
N GLN A 203 0.41 6.49 -4.55
CA GLN A 203 -0.11 6.72 -3.20
C GLN A 203 0.18 5.53 -2.30
N SER A 204 0.20 5.78 -1.02
CA SER A 204 0.42 4.79 0.02
C SER A 204 -0.67 4.84 1.08
N LEU A 205 -0.81 3.76 1.85
CA LEU A 205 -1.70 3.67 3.00
C LEU A 205 -0.87 3.79 4.28
N GLY A 206 -1.26 4.69 5.18
CA GLY A 206 -0.72 4.80 6.53
C GLY A 206 -1.71 4.22 7.54
N ILE A 207 -1.21 3.40 8.44
CA ILE A 207 -1.96 2.90 9.59
C ILE A 207 -1.44 3.65 10.82
N ARG A 208 -2.32 4.40 11.49
CA ARG A 208 -1.97 5.05 12.77
C ARG A 208 -1.84 3.99 13.85
N THR A 209 -0.69 3.97 14.52
CA THR A 209 -0.42 3.05 15.63
C THR A 209 0.02 3.82 16.89
N LYS A 210 0.09 3.16 18.02
CA LYS A 210 0.69 3.76 19.22
C LYS A 210 2.20 4.04 19.10
N ARG A 211 2.87 3.34 18.15
CA ARG A 211 4.32 3.42 17.93
C ARG A 211 4.68 4.43 16.83
N GLY A 212 3.71 4.99 16.13
CA GLY A 212 3.91 5.81 14.95
C GLY A 212 3.10 5.34 13.76
N TRP A 213 3.48 5.75 12.57
CA TRP A 213 2.90 5.29 11.31
C TRP A 213 3.43 3.90 10.93
N TYR A 214 2.54 3.03 10.47
CA TYR A 214 2.89 1.83 9.72
C TYR A 214 2.48 2.07 8.27
N MET A 215 3.44 2.29 7.37
CA MET A 215 3.16 2.62 5.98
C MET A 215 3.13 1.37 5.10
N MET A 216 2.19 1.33 4.16
CA MET A 216 2.06 0.31 3.13
C MET A 216 2.13 0.95 1.75
N SER A 217 2.98 0.43 0.87
CA SER A 217 3.17 0.92 -0.48
C SER A 217 3.13 -0.22 -1.50
N GLY A 218 2.62 0.03 -2.70
CA GLY A 218 2.67 -0.95 -3.80
C GLY A 218 4.06 -1.03 -4.40
N CYS A 219 4.50 0.06 -5.04
CA CYS A 219 5.85 0.21 -5.57
C CYS A 219 6.64 1.38 -4.97
N GLY A 220 5.97 2.40 -4.44
CA GLY A 220 6.63 3.57 -3.88
C GLY A 220 7.48 4.33 -4.90
N HIS A 221 6.93 4.56 -6.10
CA HIS A 221 7.60 5.30 -7.16
C HIS A 221 7.90 6.76 -6.81
N ALA A 222 7.17 7.32 -5.85
CA ALA A 222 7.50 8.63 -5.31
C ALA A 222 8.79 8.65 -4.50
N GLY A 223 9.31 7.48 -4.12
CA GLY A 223 10.44 7.29 -3.23
C GLY A 223 10.01 7.00 -1.78
N MET A 224 10.74 6.09 -1.14
CA MET A 224 10.42 5.68 0.23
C MET A 224 10.58 6.81 1.24
N MET A 225 11.59 7.70 1.05
CA MET A 225 11.81 8.89 1.89
C MET A 225 10.67 9.90 1.71
N ASN A 226 10.24 10.15 0.46
CA ASN A 226 9.13 11.03 0.17
C ASN A 226 7.82 10.53 0.78
N THR A 227 7.57 9.22 0.72
CA THR A 227 6.39 8.59 1.32
C THR A 227 6.41 8.70 2.85
N ALA A 228 7.55 8.43 3.49
CA ALA A 228 7.72 8.58 4.93
C ALA A 228 7.49 10.03 5.38
N HIS A 229 8.13 10.98 4.71
CA HIS A 229 7.94 12.41 4.97
C HIS A 229 6.47 12.84 4.79
N LYS A 230 5.79 12.34 3.74
CA LYS A 230 4.37 12.63 3.53
C LYS A 230 3.53 12.24 4.74
N PHE A 231 3.72 11.06 5.32
CA PHE A 231 2.97 10.66 6.51
C PHE A 231 3.31 11.51 7.73
N GLN A 232 4.55 11.94 7.92
CA GLN A 232 4.91 12.88 8.99
C GLN A 232 4.27 14.24 8.82
N THR A 233 4.06 14.73 7.58
CA THR A 233 3.31 15.99 7.36
C THR A 233 1.83 15.87 7.65
N ILE A 234 1.24 14.67 7.56
CA ILE A 234 -0.16 14.43 7.92
C ILE A 234 -0.33 14.48 9.45
N GLU A 235 0.56 13.82 10.15
CA GLU A 235 0.63 13.83 11.61
C GLU A 235 2.07 13.55 12.03
N ASP A 236 2.64 14.45 12.85
CA ASP A 236 4.01 14.37 13.33
C ASP A 236 4.21 13.15 14.23
N ARG A 237 4.60 12.05 13.61
CA ARG A 237 4.86 10.75 14.22
C ARG A 237 6.00 10.04 13.52
N ASP A 238 6.75 9.23 14.24
CA ASP A 238 7.74 8.33 13.68
C ASP A 238 7.12 7.38 12.64
N ILE A 239 7.94 6.93 11.69
CA ILE A 239 7.60 5.82 10.79
C ILE A 239 8.06 4.53 11.46
N PHE A 240 7.18 3.94 12.25
CA PHE A 240 7.48 2.73 13.01
C PHE A 240 7.74 1.51 12.12
N GLY A 241 6.97 1.36 11.03
CA GLY A 241 7.08 0.20 10.16
C GLY A 241 6.72 0.49 8.71
N ALA A 242 7.18 -0.39 7.82
CA ALA A 242 6.90 -0.31 6.39
C ALA A 242 6.67 -1.71 5.81
N ILE A 243 5.68 -1.84 4.91
CA ILE A 243 5.34 -3.06 4.19
C ILE A 243 5.08 -2.78 2.71
N GLY A 244 5.54 -3.68 1.84
CA GLY A 244 5.25 -3.66 0.40
C GLY A 244 6.46 -3.48 -0.48
N GLY A 245 6.25 -2.90 -1.67
CA GLY A 245 7.29 -2.54 -2.63
C GLY A 245 7.77 -1.10 -2.46
N PHE A 246 9.08 -0.90 -2.63
CA PHE A 246 9.72 0.41 -2.49
C PHE A 246 10.71 0.71 -3.63
N HIS A 247 10.59 -0.04 -4.72
CA HIS A 247 11.29 0.11 -6.01
C HIS A 247 12.81 0.29 -5.92
N LEU A 248 13.45 -0.35 -4.94
CA LEU A 248 14.90 -0.23 -4.69
C LEU A 248 15.73 -1.34 -5.36
N PHE A 249 15.10 -2.33 -6.02
CA PHE A 249 15.77 -3.52 -6.57
C PHE A 249 16.82 -3.22 -7.66
N ARG A 250 16.78 -2.04 -8.28
CA ARG A 250 17.76 -1.57 -9.27
C ARG A 250 18.54 -0.34 -8.80
N SER A 251 18.33 0.11 -7.58
CA SER A 251 19.04 1.24 -7.03
C SER A 251 20.50 0.89 -6.72
N SER A 252 21.40 1.86 -6.81
CA SER A 252 22.77 1.68 -6.38
C SER A 252 22.88 1.54 -4.86
N ASP A 253 23.95 0.92 -4.37
CA ASP A 253 24.20 0.79 -2.92
C ASP A 253 24.24 2.15 -2.21
N LYS A 254 24.68 3.21 -2.91
CA LYS A 254 24.64 4.57 -2.39
C LYS A 254 23.21 5.02 -2.10
N VAL A 255 22.32 4.90 -3.07
CA VAL A 255 20.89 5.29 -2.93
C VAL A 255 20.22 4.45 -1.84
N ILE A 256 20.46 3.14 -1.81
CA ILE A 256 19.90 2.25 -0.78
C ILE A 256 20.39 2.67 0.62
N SER A 257 21.69 2.99 0.76
CA SER A 257 22.26 3.40 2.04
C SER A 257 21.76 4.77 2.50
N GLU A 258 21.59 5.73 1.59
CA GLU A 258 21.01 7.05 1.89
C GLU A 258 19.56 6.92 2.34
N THR A 259 18.76 6.12 1.60
CA THR A 259 17.38 5.78 1.97
C THR A 259 17.32 5.13 3.35
N ALA A 260 18.19 4.16 3.62
CA ALA A 260 18.24 3.43 4.89
C ALA A 260 18.55 4.35 6.07
N ASN A 261 19.53 5.27 5.92
CA ASN A 261 19.86 6.25 6.97
C ASN A 261 18.67 7.19 7.25
N SER A 262 18.03 7.72 6.19
CA SER A 262 16.86 8.57 6.34
C SER A 262 15.68 7.84 7.03
N LEU A 263 15.43 6.59 6.67
CA LEU A 263 14.39 5.79 7.32
C LEU A 263 14.70 5.49 8.79
N LYS A 264 15.97 5.28 9.12
CA LYS A 264 16.41 5.17 10.52
C LYS A 264 16.11 6.45 11.30
N ASP A 265 16.38 7.62 10.70
CA ASP A 265 16.11 8.92 11.31
C ASP A 265 14.59 9.18 11.42
N PHE A 266 13.79 8.70 10.48
CA PHE A 266 12.33 8.69 10.55
C PHE A 266 11.77 7.71 11.59
N GLY A 267 12.59 6.90 12.23
CA GLY A 267 12.21 6.00 13.32
C GLY A 267 11.89 4.57 12.93
N LEU A 268 12.24 4.11 11.70
CA LEU A 268 11.92 2.75 11.22
C LEU A 268 12.48 1.66 12.12
N LYS A 269 11.60 0.74 12.57
CA LYS A 269 11.93 -0.40 13.46
C LYS A 269 11.47 -1.73 12.89
N GLN A 270 10.60 -1.72 11.85
CA GLN A 270 10.08 -2.93 11.22
C GLN A 270 9.98 -2.75 9.72
N LEU A 271 10.40 -3.77 8.95
CA LEU A 271 10.36 -3.78 7.49
C LEU A 271 9.87 -5.13 6.97
N VAL A 272 8.83 -5.09 6.15
CA VAL A 272 8.37 -6.21 5.32
C VAL A 272 8.56 -5.81 3.86
N GLY A 273 9.79 -5.97 3.36
CA GLY A 273 10.21 -5.46 2.04
C GLY A 273 10.07 -6.53 0.96
N GLY A 274 8.89 -6.60 0.34
CA GLY A 274 8.59 -7.50 -0.77
C GLY A 274 8.66 -6.85 -2.15
N HIS A 275 8.16 -7.56 -3.16
CA HIS A 275 7.97 -7.11 -4.54
C HIS A 275 9.22 -6.38 -5.10
N CYS A 276 9.06 -5.14 -5.52
CA CYS A 276 10.14 -4.32 -6.12
C CYS A 276 11.10 -3.68 -5.10
N THR A 277 10.98 -3.95 -3.81
CA THR A 277 12.02 -3.56 -2.83
C THR A 277 13.34 -4.23 -3.15
N GLY A 278 13.31 -5.53 -3.46
CA GLY A 278 14.51 -6.34 -3.67
C GLY A 278 15.13 -6.80 -2.34
N ILE A 279 15.60 -8.06 -2.34
CA ILE A 279 16.15 -8.71 -1.14
C ILE A 279 17.39 -7.98 -0.62
N HIS A 280 18.29 -7.55 -1.53
CA HIS A 280 19.50 -6.82 -1.18
C HIS A 280 19.17 -5.49 -0.48
N ALA A 281 18.27 -4.69 -1.05
CA ALA A 281 17.88 -3.41 -0.46
C ALA A 281 17.19 -3.58 0.89
N ALA A 282 16.26 -4.53 1.02
CA ALA A 282 15.58 -4.81 2.27
C ALA A 282 16.58 -5.20 3.38
N ARG A 283 17.60 -6.01 3.04
CA ARG A 283 18.65 -6.42 3.97
C ARG A 283 19.53 -5.24 4.38
N THR A 284 20.00 -4.46 3.42
CA THR A 284 20.83 -3.27 3.68
C THR A 284 20.10 -2.26 4.57
N ILE A 285 18.82 -2.00 4.30
CA ILE A 285 17.99 -1.13 5.16
C ILE A 285 17.92 -1.69 6.58
N ALA A 286 17.67 -2.99 6.73
CA ALA A 286 17.59 -3.62 8.05
C ALA A 286 18.91 -3.52 8.84
N ASP A 287 20.03 -3.76 8.18
CA ASP A 287 21.35 -3.70 8.80
C ASP A 287 21.67 -2.25 9.27
N ILE A 288 21.46 -1.24 8.42
CA ILE A 288 21.72 0.17 8.73
C ILE A 288 20.75 0.70 9.81
N ALA A 289 19.47 0.40 9.70
CA ALA A 289 18.46 0.81 10.68
C ALA A 289 18.43 -0.05 11.96
N SER A 290 19.33 -1.05 12.05
CA SER A 290 19.40 -1.99 13.19
C SER A 290 18.08 -2.72 13.45
N ILE A 291 17.40 -3.12 12.38
CA ILE A 291 16.16 -3.90 12.43
C ILE A 291 16.54 -5.36 12.69
N THR A 292 16.03 -5.92 13.78
CA THR A 292 16.29 -7.31 14.13
C THR A 292 15.57 -8.29 13.19
N ARG A 293 16.02 -9.55 13.17
CA ARG A 293 15.37 -10.59 12.38
C ARG A 293 13.85 -10.69 12.65
N ASP A 294 13.43 -10.50 13.89
CA ASP A 294 12.01 -10.61 14.27
C ASP A 294 11.15 -9.49 13.64
N ASN A 295 11.77 -8.40 13.26
CA ASN A 295 11.14 -7.23 12.65
C ASN A 295 11.46 -7.08 11.15
N LEU A 296 12.13 -8.06 10.53
CA LEU A 296 12.44 -8.08 9.10
C LEU A 296 11.77 -9.28 8.44
N SER A 297 11.11 -9.08 7.31
CA SER A 297 10.61 -10.12 6.41
C SER A 297 10.75 -9.67 4.97
N HIS A 298 10.89 -10.63 4.04
CA HIS A 298 10.85 -10.36 2.59
C HIS A 298 9.43 -10.42 2.02
N GLY A 299 8.43 -10.68 2.86
CA GLY A 299 7.03 -10.59 2.51
C GLY A 299 6.58 -11.69 1.55
N ALA A 300 6.80 -12.95 1.88
CA ALA A 300 6.25 -14.06 1.11
C ALA A 300 4.72 -14.15 1.26
N ILE A 301 4.07 -14.85 0.31
CA ILE A 301 2.64 -15.13 0.37
C ILE A 301 2.29 -15.82 1.68
N GLY A 302 1.28 -15.32 2.38
CA GLY A 302 0.85 -15.83 3.67
C GLY A 302 1.63 -15.25 4.86
N THR A 303 2.57 -14.33 4.66
CA THR A 303 3.13 -13.53 5.75
C THR A 303 2.04 -12.66 6.34
N VAL A 304 1.91 -12.68 7.68
CA VAL A 304 0.88 -11.94 8.42
C VAL A 304 1.53 -10.92 9.35
N ILE A 305 1.04 -9.69 9.31
CA ILE A 305 1.29 -8.68 10.34
C ILE A 305 0.08 -8.66 11.26
N THR A 306 0.29 -9.08 12.49
CA THR A 306 -0.79 -9.18 13.48
C THR A 306 -1.25 -7.80 13.96
N LYS A 307 -2.38 -7.73 14.65
CA LYS A 307 -2.93 -6.48 15.21
C LYS A 307 -1.98 -5.78 16.20
N ASP A 308 -1.05 -6.49 16.81
CA ASP A 308 0.02 -5.97 17.67
C ASP A 308 1.36 -5.79 16.93
N PHE A 309 1.34 -5.86 15.59
CA PHE A 309 2.47 -5.67 14.68
C PHE A 309 3.59 -6.71 14.83
N ARG A 310 3.29 -7.94 15.24
CA ARG A 310 4.23 -9.04 15.10
C ARG A 310 4.19 -9.58 13.67
N ILE A 311 5.35 -9.96 13.16
CA ILE A 311 5.47 -10.63 11.87
C ILE A 311 5.34 -12.15 12.10
N LEU A 312 4.27 -12.73 11.56
CA LEU A 312 4.16 -14.19 11.41
C LEU A 312 4.60 -14.54 10.00
N ARG A 313 5.81 -15.07 9.89
CA ARG A 313 6.40 -15.38 8.59
C ARG A 313 5.69 -16.56 7.94
N SER A 314 5.65 -16.52 6.63
CA SER A 314 5.34 -17.69 5.81
C SER A 314 6.39 -18.79 5.99
N SER A 315 6.04 -20.04 5.69
CA SER A 315 6.90 -21.22 5.90
C SER A 315 8.21 -21.20 5.07
N VAL A 316 8.35 -20.30 4.13
CA VAL A 316 9.54 -20.17 3.25
C VAL A 316 10.51 -19.06 3.70
N GLU A 317 10.24 -18.37 4.80
CA GLU A 317 11.07 -17.27 5.32
C GLU A 317 11.85 -17.57 6.60
#